data_95832c6e5703d8c25a31ada8ac4b64b7
#
_entry.id   95832c6e5703d8c25a31ada8ac4b64b7
#
_cell.length_a   1.000
_cell.length_b   1.000
_cell.length_c   1.000
_cell.angle_alpha   90.00
_cell.angle_beta   90.00
_cell.angle_gamma   90.00
#
_symmetry.space_group_name_H-M   'P 1'
#
loop_
_entity.id
_entity.type
_entity.pdbx_description
1 polymer ?
#
loop_
_entity_poly.entity_id
_entity_poly.type
_entity_poly.pdbx_seq_one_letter_code
_entity_poly.pdbx_strand_id
1 'polypeptide(L)'
;MKVYKFGGASVKDAAGVRNLLDIVTGEQELFIIVSAMGKTTNALEAVFTAMQQGDEATALQRIDESYAYHRTIIDELMGADRTIEDIDKLFEQLRNIVRNTIYRSSDAELWYDTIVAYGELISTTIISNYLNGHGVANRWIDMRRAFLTEQRHKDANVNLEATEIRLKREIADSNVSVFVGQGFIGGAPDGTTTTLGREGSDYSAAIVANVLGAESMSVWKDVDGILNADPKIFPDARKIERLNYMDTIEMAYSGAQIIHPKTIKPLQQKNIPLYVRPFGNKHASGSVITGDVERAYEPIMIQKSNQVLLKLHSRDLSFVLEEKFAKVFNTLESHRIKTNIVHNSAVNLYMSVDSSWHIDDAILELEAEGFDVEKSEDVEMVTIRYYNDELYQRYAAFDERIIIKQVTPHSLRFVRHK
;
A
#
# COMPACT_ATOMS: atom_id res chain seq x y z
N MET A 1 5.49 -20.87 11.75
CA MET A 1 4.66 -19.66 12.07
C MET A 1 4.05 -19.12 10.79
N LYS A 2 2.77 -18.72 10.80
CA LYS A 2 2.11 -17.99 9.71
C LYS A 2 2.05 -16.49 10.02
N VAL A 3 1.89 -15.65 9.00
CA VAL A 3 1.65 -14.21 9.16
C VAL A 3 0.32 -13.84 8.52
N TYR A 4 -0.61 -13.29 9.30
CA TYR A 4 -1.89 -12.82 8.80
C TYR A 4 -1.95 -11.30 8.85
N LYS A 5 -2.42 -10.69 7.76
CA LYS A 5 -2.62 -9.25 7.69
C LYS A 5 -4.09 -8.93 7.46
N PHE A 6 -4.60 -8.01 8.28
CA PHE A 6 -5.96 -7.49 8.17
C PHE A 6 -5.94 -5.99 7.86
N GLY A 7 -6.66 -5.60 6.81
CA GLY A 7 -6.80 -4.20 6.40
C GLY A 7 -7.80 -3.43 7.25
N GLY A 8 -7.73 -2.10 7.23
CA GLY A 8 -8.66 -1.24 7.99
C GLY A 8 -10.12 -1.45 7.63
N ALA A 9 -10.45 -1.73 6.36
CA ALA A 9 -11.81 -2.06 5.95
C ALA A 9 -12.34 -3.35 6.58
N SER A 10 -11.46 -4.34 6.80
CA SER A 10 -11.81 -5.61 7.44
C SER A 10 -12.13 -5.45 8.93
N VAL A 11 -11.47 -4.53 9.63
CA VAL A 11 -11.61 -4.31 11.08
C VAL A 11 -12.32 -3.00 11.42
N LYS A 12 -13.12 -2.47 10.51
CA LYS A 12 -13.77 -1.15 10.64
C LYS A 12 -14.87 -1.09 11.71
N ASP A 13 -15.37 -2.21 12.19
CA ASP A 13 -16.48 -2.31 13.14
C ASP A 13 -16.35 -3.60 13.97
N ALA A 14 -17.21 -3.72 14.97
CA ALA A 14 -17.23 -4.88 15.85
C ALA A 14 -17.49 -6.21 15.11
N ALA A 15 -18.28 -6.20 14.04
CA ALA A 15 -18.52 -7.39 13.22
C ALA A 15 -17.25 -7.86 12.54
N GLY A 16 -16.45 -6.93 12.00
CA GLY A 16 -15.14 -7.23 11.42
C GLY A 16 -14.16 -7.81 12.45
N VAL A 17 -14.12 -7.26 13.66
CA VAL A 17 -13.25 -7.80 14.72
C VAL A 17 -13.69 -9.19 15.17
N ARG A 18 -15.00 -9.47 15.26
CA ARG A 18 -15.53 -10.84 15.52
C ARG A 18 -15.15 -11.81 14.43
N ASN A 19 -15.20 -11.39 13.16
CA ASN A 19 -14.79 -12.23 12.05
C ASN A 19 -13.27 -12.49 12.05
N LEU A 20 -12.45 -11.50 12.43
CA LEU A 20 -11.02 -11.70 12.63
C LEU A 20 -10.78 -12.77 13.72
N LEU A 21 -11.48 -12.70 14.86
CA LEU A 21 -11.40 -13.73 15.90
C LEU A 21 -11.73 -15.11 15.33
N ASP A 22 -12.80 -15.24 14.54
CA ASP A 22 -13.18 -16.52 13.92
C ASP A 22 -12.11 -17.07 12.97
N ILE A 23 -11.45 -16.18 12.21
CA ILE A 23 -10.36 -16.55 11.29
C ILE A 23 -9.11 -17.04 12.05
N VAL A 24 -8.73 -16.39 13.15
CA VAL A 24 -7.50 -16.73 13.87
C VAL A 24 -7.68 -17.82 14.92
N THR A 25 -8.93 -18.14 15.28
CA THR A 25 -9.23 -19.19 16.24
C THR A 25 -8.76 -20.54 15.72
N GLY A 26 -7.95 -21.24 16.50
CA GLY A 26 -7.36 -22.55 16.17
C GLY A 26 -5.98 -22.48 15.51
N GLU A 27 -5.49 -21.29 15.13
CA GLU A 27 -4.10 -21.12 14.70
C GLU A 27 -3.16 -21.22 15.91
N GLN A 28 -2.06 -21.99 15.78
CA GLN A 28 -1.16 -22.26 16.89
C GLN A 28 0.04 -21.31 16.94
N GLU A 29 0.63 -21.03 15.79
CA GLU A 29 1.77 -20.13 15.66
C GLU A 29 1.46 -19.05 14.64
N LEU A 30 1.11 -17.84 15.13
CA LEU A 30 0.59 -16.79 14.28
C LEU A 30 1.12 -15.41 14.66
N PHE A 31 1.56 -14.64 13.67
CA PHE A 31 1.78 -13.21 13.80
C PHE A 31 0.69 -12.45 13.05
N ILE A 32 -0.05 -11.60 13.75
CA ILE A 32 -1.18 -10.84 13.22
C ILE A 32 -0.74 -9.38 13.05
N ILE A 33 -0.76 -8.88 11.81
CA ILE A 33 -0.53 -7.48 11.48
C ILE A 33 -1.85 -6.82 11.13
N VAL A 34 -2.16 -5.71 11.80
CA VAL A 34 -3.41 -4.99 11.58
C VAL A 34 -3.17 -3.52 11.25
N SER A 35 -3.94 -3.00 10.32
CA SER A 35 -4.01 -1.56 10.00
C SER A 35 -4.92 -0.81 10.98
N ALA A 36 -4.89 0.51 10.92
CA ALA A 36 -5.89 1.36 11.59
C ALA A 36 -7.32 0.95 11.21
N MET A 37 -8.27 1.05 12.15
CA MET A 37 -9.68 0.68 11.92
C MET A 37 -10.38 1.67 10.97
N GLY A 38 -11.05 1.13 9.97
CA GLY A 38 -11.88 1.92 9.04
C GLY A 38 -11.12 3.05 8.35
N LYS A 39 -11.56 4.29 8.61
CA LYS A 39 -10.96 5.52 8.06
C LYS A 39 -10.16 6.30 9.11
N THR A 40 -9.68 5.66 10.17
CA THR A 40 -8.96 6.33 11.26
C THR A 40 -7.71 7.05 10.77
N THR A 41 -6.96 6.49 9.83
CA THR A 41 -5.80 7.17 9.23
C THR A 41 -6.20 8.53 8.64
N ASN A 42 -7.28 8.59 7.85
CA ASN A 42 -7.79 9.85 7.29
C ASN A 42 -8.25 10.83 8.39
N ALA A 43 -8.87 10.34 9.46
CA ALA A 43 -9.27 11.19 10.59
C ALA A 43 -8.05 11.80 11.29
N LEU A 44 -6.98 11.01 11.47
CA LEU A 44 -5.72 11.49 12.06
C LEU A 44 -4.94 12.42 11.12
N GLU A 45 -5.02 12.22 9.82
CA GLU A 45 -4.51 13.19 8.83
C GLU A 45 -5.24 14.53 8.94
N ALA A 46 -6.55 14.52 9.21
CA ALA A 46 -7.29 15.77 9.46
C ALA A 46 -6.87 16.44 10.78
N VAL A 47 -6.53 15.66 11.83
CA VAL A 47 -5.91 16.19 13.07
C VAL A 47 -4.58 16.89 12.75
N PHE A 48 -3.72 16.21 12.00
CA PHE A 48 -2.43 16.77 11.57
C PHE A 48 -2.60 18.05 10.74
N THR A 49 -3.55 18.08 9.81
CA THR A 49 -3.84 19.26 8.99
C THR A 49 -4.30 20.44 9.84
N ALA A 50 -5.19 20.22 10.81
CA ALA A 50 -5.62 21.27 11.75
C ALA A 50 -4.46 21.78 12.60
N MET A 51 -3.58 20.89 13.07
CA MET A 51 -2.37 21.25 13.79
C MET A 51 -1.41 22.12 12.94
N GLN A 52 -1.24 21.81 11.65
CA GLN A 52 -0.46 22.62 10.70
C GLN A 52 -1.01 24.04 10.57
N GLN A 53 -2.32 24.20 10.66
CA GLN A 53 -3.02 25.47 10.56
C GLN A 53 -3.06 26.24 11.89
N GLY A 54 -2.54 25.66 12.97
CA GLY A 54 -2.62 26.23 14.31
C GLY A 54 -4.02 26.17 14.93
N ASP A 55 -4.93 25.39 14.37
CA ASP A 55 -6.31 25.21 14.85
C ASP A 55 -6.37 24.03 15.86
N GLU A 56 -5.94 24.31 17.08
CA GLU A 56 -5.98 23.34 18.18
C GLU A 56 -7.41 22.84 18.46
N ALA A 57 -8.40 23.72 18.40
CA ALA A 57 -9.79 23.37 18.70
C ALA A 57 -10.34 22.33 17.73
N THR A 58 -10.13 22.52 16.42
CA THR A 58 -10.51 21.54 15.40
C THR A 58 -9.71 20.25 15.56
N ALA A 59 -8.41 20.31 15.84
CA ALA A 59 -7.59 19.11 16.05
C ALA A 59 -8.12 18.27 17.21
N LEU A 60 -8.42 18.88 18.35
CA LEU A 60 -8.98 18.20 19.53
C LEU A 60 -10.37 17.63 19.25
N GLN A 61 -11.24 18.36 18.55
CA GLN A 61 -12.54 17.86 18.14
C GLN A 61 -12.43 16.58 17.28
N ARG A 62 -11.50 16.56 16.30
CA ARG A 62 -11.27 15.36 15.46
C ARG A 62 -10.76 14.17 16.28
N ILE A 63 -9.94 14.41 17.30
CA ILE A 63 -9.51 13.36 18.23
C ILE A 63 -10.71 12.81 19.00
N ASP A 64 -11.61 13.66 19.49
CA ASP A 64 -12.79 13.24 20.23
C ASP A 64 -13.79 12.48 19.36
N GLU A 65 -13.98 12.88 18.10
CA GLU A 65 -14.75 12.13 17.11
C GLU A 65 -14.15 10.72 16.87
N SER A 66 -12.82 10.63 16.73
CA SER A 66 -12.11 9.37 16.60
C SER A 66 -12.22 8.50 17.86
N TYR A 67 -12.13 9.10 19.06
CA TYR A 67 -12.35 8.39 20.31
C TYR A 67 -13.75 7.80 20.40
N ALA A 68 -14.80 8.58 20.08
CA ALA A 68 -16.19 8.13 20.07
C ALA A 68 -16.41 6.96 19.12
N TYR A 69 -15.80 7.00 17.92
CA TYR A 69 -15.87 5.90 16.97
C TYR A 69 -15.29 4.60 17.55
N HIS A 70 -14.08 4.65 18.12
CA HIS A 70 -13.46 3.46 18.70
C HIS A 70 -14.17 2.99 19.97
N ARG A 71 -14.73 3.92 20.74
CA ARG A 71 -15.53 3.60 21.94
C ARG A 71 -16.78 2.81 21.55
N THR A 72 -17.47 3.20 20.47
CA THR A 72 -18.62 2.44 19.97
C THR A 72 -18.22 0.99 19.63
N ILE A 73 -17.07 0.78 18.97
CA ILE A 73 -16.59 -0.56 18.65
C ILE A 73 -16.30 -1.36 19.92
N ILE A 74 -15.63 -0.75 20.93
CA ILE A 74 -15.33 -1.40 22.20
C ILE A 74 -16.61 -1.80 22.92
N ASP A 75 -17.60 -0.90 22.98
CA ASP A 75 -18.88 -1.14 23.64
C ASP A 75 -19.64 -2.31 23.00
N GLU A 76 -19.63 -2.39 21.67
CA GLU A 76 -20.24 -3.50 20.94
C GLU A 76 -19.51 -4.83 21.10
N LEU A 77 -18.20 -4.80 21.29
CA LEU A 77 -17.36 -5.99 21.44
C LEU A 77 -17.37 -6.55 22.87
N MET A 78 -17.34 -5.68 23.88
CA MET A 78 -17.03 -6.06 25.26
C MET A 78 -18.10 -5.62 26.26
N GLY A 79 -19.09 -4.82 25.83
CA GLY A 79 -20.12 -4.21 26.68
C GLY A 79 -19.73 -2.80 27.16
N ALA A 80 -20.74 -1.95 27.39
CA ALA A 80 -20.58 -0.52 27.66
C ALA A 80 -19.81 -0.21 28.96
N ASP A 81 -19.82 -1.12 29.92
CA ASP A 81 -19.13 -0.93 31.22
C ASP A 81 -17.63 -1.33 31.15
N ARG A 82 -17.16 -1.86 30.04
CA ARG A 82 -15.75 -2.24 29.86
C ARG A 82 -14.94 -1.08 29.32
N THR A 83 -13.88 -0.75 30.02
CA THR A 83 -12.85 0.20 29.58
C THR A 83 -11.56 -0.57 29.27
N ILE A 84 -10.84 -0.10 28.27
CA ILE A 84 -9.46 -0.51 28.00
C ILE A 84 -8.60 0.69 28.35
N GLU A 85 -8.03 0.68 29.57
CA GLU A 85 -7.25 1.80 30.11
C GLU A 85 -6.14 2.28 29.16
N ASP A 86 -5.54 1.37 28.41
CA ASP A 86 -4.49 1.72 27.46
C ASP A 86 -5.03 2.50 26.25
N ILE A 87 -6.31 2.33 25.88
CA ILE A 87 -6.94 3.15 24.84
C ILE A 87 -7.12 4.58 25.32
N ASP A 88 -7.62 4.78 26.54
CA ASP A 88 -7.79 6.11 27.11
C ASP A 88 -6.43 6.83 27.24
N LYS A 89 -5.36 6.11 27.62
CA LYS A 89 -3.99 6.63 27.64
C LYS A 89 -3.50 7.06 26.26
N LEU A 90 -3.75 6.24 25.22
CA LEU A 90 -3.34 6.57 23.83
C LEU A 90 -4.03 7.85 23.35
N PHE A 91 -5.32 8.00 23.57
CA PHE A 91 -6.05 9.20 23.17
C PHE A 91 -5.61 10.43 23.99
N GLU A 92 -5.33 10.27 25.29
CA GLU A 92 -4.80 11.39 26.09
C GLU A 92 -3.38 11.80 25.67
N GLN A 93 -2.53 10.84 25.32
CA GLN A 93 -1.22 11.13 24.73
C GLN A 93 -1.36 11.93 23.42
N LEU A 94 -2.30 11.54 22.56
CA LEU A 94 -2.55 12.24 21.29
C LEU A 94 -3.05 13.67 21.53
N ARG A 95 -3.98 13.88 22.50
CA ARG A 95 -4.42 15.23 22.92
C ARG A 95 -3.25 16.06 23.45
N ASN A 96 -2.39 15.45 24.25
CA ASN A 96 -1.23 16.13 24.82
C ASN A 96 -0.20 16.52 23.75
N ILE A 97 -0.02 15.71 22.70
CA ILE A 97 0.81 16.09 21.54
C ILE A 97 0.25 17.36 20.90
N VAL A 98 -1.06 17.42 20.61
CA VAL A 98 -1.68 18.60 19.98
C VAL A 98 -1.54 19.84 20.86
N ARG A 99 -1.81 19.74 22.17
CA ARG A 99 -1.77 20.88 23.11
C ARG A 99 -0.37 21.42 23.36
N ASN A 100 0.65 20.55 23.37
CA ASN A 100 1.98 20.92 23.83
C ASN A 100 3.00 21.07 22.70
N THR A 101 2.63 20.79 21.44
CA THR A 101 3.54 20.88 20.33
C THR A 101 3.47 22.25 19.66
N ILE A 102 4.61 22.93 19.62
CA ILE A 102 4.78 24.10 18.74
C ILE A 102 5.14 23.56 17.35
N TYR A 103 4.15 23.56 16.45
CA TYR A 103 4.36 23.08 15.09
C TYR A 103 5.37 23.97 14.32
N ARG A 104 6.31 23.32 13.63
CA ARG A 104 7.24 23.94 12.69
C ARG A 104 7.17 23.17 11.39
N SER A 105 7.18 23.88 10.27
CA SER A 105 7.12 23.25 8.92
C SER A 105 8.31 22.32 8.64
N SER A 106 9.48 22.57 9.25
CA SER A 106 10.65 21.68 9.19
C SER A 106 10.40 20.30 9.76
N ASP A 107 9.45 20.17 10.69
CA ASP A 107 9.18 18.94 11.44
C ASP A 107 7.86 18.29 10.97
N ALA A 108 7.31 18.75 9.84
CA ALA A 108 6.00 18.33 9.34
C ALA A 108 5.88 16.82 9.16
N GLU A 109 6.87 16.19 8.54
CA GLU A 109 6.85 14.74 8.29
C GLU A 109 6.99 13.92 9.59
N LEU A 110 7.76 14.38 10.55
CA LEU A 110 7.87 13.80 11.89
C LEU A 110 6.52 13.81 12.61
N TRP A 111 5.84 14.98 12.64
CA TRP A 111 4.54 15.10 13.30
C TRP A 111 3.44 14.32 12.57
N TYR A 112 3.49 14.27 11.24
CA TYR A 112 2.61 13.39 10.46
C TYR A 112 2.75 11.95 10.93
N ASP A 113 3.94 11.38 10.90
CA ASP A 113 4.20 10.00 11.30
C ASP A 113 3.80 9.74 12.75
N THR A 114 4.10 10.69 13.64
CA THR A 114 3.76 10.59 15.07
C THR A 114 2.25 10.51 15.28
N ILE A 115 1.47 11.36 14.60
CA ILE A 115 0.01 11.43 14.77
C ILE A 115 -0.70 10.23 14.11
N VAL A 116 -0.38 9.94 12.86
CA VAL A 116 -1.10 8.87 12.14
C VAL A 116 -0.84 7.48 12.72
N ALA A 117 0.32 7.26 13.36
CA ALA A 117 0.67 5.99 13.99
C ALA A 117 -0.32 5.57 15.10
N TYR A 118 -1.02 6.52 15.72
CA TYR A 118 -2.02 6.20 16.75
C TYR A 118 -3.17 5.36 16.20
N GLY A 119 -3.47 5.43 14.91
CA GLY A 119 -4.49 4.60 14.28
C GLY A 119 -4.21 3.11 14.43
N GLU A 120 -3.00 2.68 14.14
CA GLU A 120 -2.56 1.30 14.26
C GLU A 120 -2.34 0.89 15.73
N LEU A 121 -1.84 1.80 16.58
CA LEU A 121 -1.68 1.53 18.01
C LEU A 121 -3.04 1.26 18.67
N ILE A 122 -4.03 2.10 18.43
CA ILE A 122 -5.39 1.95 18.95
C ILE A 122 -6.03 0.67 18.44
N SER A 123 -6.01 0.45 17.13
CA SER A 123 -6.59 -0.73 16.46
C SER A 123 -6.05 -2.03 17.07
N THR A 124 -4.73 -2.16 17.12
CA THR A 124 -4.10 -3.39 17.61
C THR A 124 -4.26 -3.60 19.10
N THR A 125 -4.35 -2.53 19.91
CA THR A 125 -4.66 -2.61 21.34
C THR A 125 -6.07 -3.14 21.57
N ILE A 126 -7.08 -2.65 20.83
CA ILE A 126 -8.45 -3.17 20.91
C ILE A 126 -8.49 -4.65 20.54
N ILE A 127 -7.90 -5.00 19.40
CA ILE A 127 -7.92 -6.38 18.88
C ILE A 127 -7.20 -7.34 19.83
N SER A 128 -6.00 -7.00 20.33
CA SER A 128 -5.26 -7.85 21.26
C SER A 128 -6.04 -8.09 22.55
N ASN A 129 -6.68 -7.06 23.13
CA ASN A 129 -7.53 -7.20 24.32
C ASN A 129 -8.75 -8.08 24.01
N TYR A 130 -9.41 -7.89 22.87
CA TYR A 130 -10.56 -8.68 22.49
C TYR A 130 -10.21 -10.16 22.30
N LEU A 131 -9.11 -10.48 21.61
CA LEU A 131 -8.62 -11.83 21.39
C LEU A 131 -8.28 -12.53 22.72
N ASN A 132 -7.57 -11.86 23.63
CA ASN A 132 -7.25 -12.38 24.98
C ASN A 132 -8.51 -12.68 25.77
N GLY A 133 -9.52 -11.80 25.71
CA GLY A 133 -10.81 -11.99 26.38
C GLY A 133 -11.65 -13.14 25.84
N HIS A 134 -11.33 -13.64 24.62
CA HIS A 134 -12.06 -14.71 23.93
C HIS A 134 -11.23 -15.99 23.73
N GLY A 135 -10.19 -16.18 24.57
CA GLY A 135 -9.45 -17.45 24.62
C GLY A 135 -8.32 -17.58 23.59
N VAL A 136 -8.04 -16.56 22.79
CA VAL A 136 -6.86 -16.51 21.93
C VAL A 136 -5.76 -15.74 22.66
N ALA A 137 -5.03 -16.46 23.54
CA ALA A 137 -3.92 -15.89 24.29
C ALA A 137 -2.86 -15.34 23.33
N ASN A 138 -2.60 -14.04 23.42
CA ASN A 138 -1.67 -13.35 22.53
C ASN A 138 -0.88 -12.27 23.26
N ARG A 139 0.26 -11.89 22.67
CA ARG A 139 1.09 -10.78 23.12
C ARG A 139 1.06 -9.66 22.09
N TRP A 140 0.71 -8.47 22.54
CA TRP A 140 0.83 -7.25 21.74
C TRP A 140 2.29 -6.81 21.67
N ILE A 141 2.77 -6.52 20.47
CA ILE A 141 4.15 -6.09 20.17
C ILE A 141 4.11 -4.66 19.63
N ASP A 142 4.84 -3.75 20.24
CA ASP A 142 5.03 -2.40 19.71
C ASP A 142 6.02 -2.43 18.53
N MET A 143 5.50 -2.31 17.32
CA MET A 143 6.31 -2.41 16.11
C MET A 143 7.29 -1.24 15.94
N ARG A 144 7.12 -0.13 16.63
CA ARG A 144 8.11 0.96 16.68
C ARG A 144 9.40 0.53 17.38
N ARG A 145 9.33 -0.46 18.27
CA ARG A 145 10.49 -1.05 18.98
C ARG A 145 11.07 -2.23 18.19
N ALA A 146 10.22 -2.97 17.50
CA ALA A 146 10.62 -4.15 16.73
C ALA A 146 11.20 -3.80 15.36
N PHE A 147 10.62 -2.84 14.63
CA PHE A 147 11.12 -2.40 13.33
C PHE A 147 12.13 -1.26 13.49
N LEU A 148 13.36 -1.47 13.03
CA LEU A 148 14.33 -0.38 12.89
C LEU A 148 14.25 0.17 11.48
N THR A 149 13.94 1.45 11.36
CA THR A 149 13.92 2.17 10.07
C THR A 149 15.11 3.13 9.97
N GLU A 150 15.35 3.64 8.77
CA GLU A 150 16.14 4.86 8.60
C GLU A 150 15.41 6.07 9.19
N GLN A 151 16.16 7.15 9.44
CA GLN A 151 15.60 8.42 9.95
C GLN A 151 15.00 9.25 8.81
N ARG A 152 14.01 8.66 8.13
CA ARG A 152 13.22 9.29 7.08
C ARG A 152 11.74 9.07 7.40
N HIS A 153 10.96 10.15 7.35
CA HIS A 153 9.53 10.10 7.64
C HIS A 153 8.70 9.87 6.36
N LYS A 154 7.45 9.45 6.51
CA LYS A 154 6.43 9.14 5.49
C LYS A 154 6.69 7.96 4.56
N ASP A 155 7.93 7.56 4.31
CA ASP A 155 8.28 6.41 3.47
C ASP A 155 9.65 5.87 3.87
N ALA A 156 9.76 5.46 5.15
CA ALA A 156 10.99 4.96 5.72
C ALA A 156 11.32 3.55 5.22
N ASN A 157 12.60 3.32 4.93
CA ASN A 157 13.10 1.98 4.65
C ASN A 157 13.42 1.24 5.95
N VAL A 158 13.08 -0.06 5.97
CA VAL A 158 13.33 -0.92 7.12
C VAL A 158 14.68 -1.61 6.99
N ASN A 159 15.49 -1.56 8.04
CA ASN A 159 16.69 -2.37 8.18
C ASN A 159 16.29 -3.80 8.58
N LEU A 160 16.30 -4.72 7.61
CA LEU A 160 15.85 -6.10 7.82
C LEU A 160 16.67 -6.86 8.86
N GLU A 161 17.99 -6.72 8.85
CA GLU A 161 18.90 -7.43 9.76
C GLU A 161 18.69 -7.00 11.22
N ALA A 162 18.66 -5.71 11.46
CA ALA A 162 18.40 -5.17 12.80
C ALA A 162 16.97 -5.47 13.28
N THR A 163 16.00 -5.44 12.36
CA THR A 163 14.61 -5.80 12.64
C THR A 163 14.48 -7.27 13.01
N GLU A 164 15.18 -8.16 12.32
CA GLU A 164 15.21 -9.60 12.64
C GLU A 164 15.68 -9.82 14.09
N ILE A 165 16.79 -9.19 14.48
CA ILE A 165 17.34 -9.31 15.84
C ILE A 165 16.35 -8.79 16.88
N ARG A 166 15.77 -7.60 16.65
CA ARG A 166 14.83 -6.97 17.57
C ARG A 166 13.54 -7.76 17.72
N LEU A 167 12.92 -8.14 16.59
CA LEU A 167 11.66 -8.87 16.59
C LEU A 167 11.80 -10.25 17.22
N LYS A 168 12.87 -10.99 16.91
CA LYS A 168 13.15 -12.30 17.55
C LYS A 168 13.32 -12.15 19.05
N ARG A 169 13.96 -11.10 19.53
CA ARG A 169 14.08 -10.82 20.97
C ARG A 169 12.73 -10.51 21.60
N GLU A 170 11.87 -9.73 20.94
CA GLU A 170 10.53 -9.41 21.44
C GLU A 170 9.64 -10.64 21.59
N ILE A 171 9.85 -11.70 20.81
CA ILE A 171 9.01 -12.91 20.85
C ILE A 171 9.64 -14.06 21.64
N ALA A 172 10.96 -14.04 21.90
CA ALA A 172 11.71 -15.21 22.42
C ALA A 172 11.24 -15.66 23.82
N ASP A 173 10.94 -14.71 24.71
CA ASP A 173 10.56 -14.99 26.10
C ASP A 173 9.04 -14.98 26.32
N SER A 174 8.27 -15.35 25.28
CA SER A 174 6.82 -15.32 25.32
C SER A 174 6.25 -16.70 25.69
N ASN A 175 5.31 -16.72 26.62
CA ASN A 175 4.54 -17.93 26.97
C ASN A 175 3.38 -18.21 25.99
N VAL A 176 3.22 -17.35 24.95
CA VAL A 176 2.21 -17.48 23.90
C VAL A 176 2.86 -17.54 22.55
N SER A 177 2.17 -18.17 21.60
CA SER A 177 2.63 -18.35 20.22
C SER A 177 1.85 -17.50 19.20
N VAL A 178 0.93 -16.65 19.68
CA VAL A 178 0.19 -15.69 18.87
C VAL A 178 0.63 -14.27 19.24
N PHE A 179 0.97 -13.47 18.22
CA PHE A 179 1.44 -12.09 18.39
C PHE A 179 0.57 -11.14 17.58
N VAL A 180 0.31 -9.95 18.13
CA VAL A 180 -0.43 -8.88 17.45
C VAL A 180 0.45 -7.64 17.36
N GLY A 181 0.68 -7.15 16.15
CA GLY A 181 1.50 -5.97 15.90
C GLY A 181 0.87 -5.00 14.90
N GLN A 182 1.33 -3.76 14.95
CA GLN A 182 0.91 -2.70 14.05
C GLN A 182 1.48 -2.93 12.66
N GLY A 183 0.65 -2.71 11.64
CA GLY A 183 1.18 -2.45 10.30
C GLY A 183 1.66 -1.02 10.15
N PHE A 184 2.27 -0.68 9.01
CA PHE A 184 2.56 0.68 8.56
C PHE A 184 3.61 1.47 9.36
N ILE A 185 3.88 1.17 10.63
CA ILE A 185 4.76 1.95 11.50
C ILE A 185 6.05 1.23 11.86
N GLY A 186 7.08 2.01 12.17
CA GLY A 186 8.37 1.57 12.71
C GLY A 186 9.01 2.65 13.57
N GLY A 187 10.24 2.47 14.00
CA GLY A 187 10.98 3.42 14.80
C GLY A 187 12.36 3.70 14.23
N ALA A 188 12.74 4.97 14.21
CA ALA A 188 14.06 5.42 13.84
C ALA A 188 15.08 5.22 14.97
N PRO A 189 16.40 5.34 14.71
CA PRO A 189 17.44 5.17 15.73
C PRO A 189 17.36 6.17 16.88
N ASP A 190 16.83 7.36 16.65
CA ASP A 190 16.63 8.42 17.66
C ASP A 190 15.38 8.22 18.51
N GLY A 191 14.62 7.14 18.28
CA GLY A 191 13.40 6.81 18.99
C GLY A 191 12.13 7.46 18.42
N THR A 192 12.22 8.23 17.34
CA THR A 192 11.04 8.80 16.68
C THR A 192 10.25 7.73 15.93
N THR A 193 8.94 7.93 15.83
CA THR A 193 8.05 7.06 15.04
C THR A 193 8.19 7.39 13.56
N THR A 194 8.22 6.36 12.72
CA THR A 194 8.25 6.47 11.26
C THR A 194 7.10 5.71 10.63
N THR A 195 6.68 6.10 9.43
CA THR A 195 5.73 5.34 8.62
C THR A 195 6.38 4.77 7.36
N LEU A 196 5.86 3.64 6.87
CA LEU A 196 6.45 2.87 5.77
C LEU A 196 5.86 3.22 4.40
N GLY A 197 5.08 4.28 4.33
CA GLY A 197 4.48 4.77 3.10
C GLY A 197 3.30 3.94 2.60
N ARG A 198 3.00 4.05 1.30
CA ARG A 198 1.83 3.44 0.68
C ARG A 198 1.83 1.91 0.86
N GLU A 199 0.65 1.36 1.22
CA GLU A 199 0.45 -0.07 1.54
C GLU A 199 1.42 -0.60 2.60
N GLY A 200 1.87 0.28 3.50
CA GLY A 200 2.86 0.00 4.54
C GLY A 200 2.48 -1.16 5.45
N SER A 201 1.20 -1.42 5.69
CA SER A 201 0.77 -2.56 6.53
C SER A 201 0.97 -3.91 5.83
N ASP A 202 0.75 -4.01 4.51
CA ASP A 202 1.06 -5.23 3.74
C ASP A 202 2.57 -5.45 3.72
N TYR A 203 3.35 -4.37 3.57
CA TYR A 203 4.81 -4.40 3.65
C TYR A 203 5.31 -4.82 5.04
N SER A 204 4.71 -4.31 6.13
CA SER A 204 5.04 -4.75 7.49
C SER A 204 4.86 -6.25 7.67
N ALA A 205 3.75 -6.80 7.19
CA ALA A 205 3.49 -8.23 7.26
C ALA A 205 4.53 -9.05 6.45
N ALA A 206 4.92 -8.56 5.26
CA ALA A 206 5.95 -9.20 4.46
C ALA A 206 7.34 -9.17 5.12
N ILE A 207 7.68 -8.07 5.83
CA ILE A 207 8.90 -7.99 6.63
C ILE A 207 8.86 -8.99 7.77
N VAL A 208 7.78 -9.04 8.54
CA VAL A 208 7.61 -10.02 9.64
C VAL A 208 7.75 -11.44 9.09
N ALA A 209 7.09 -11.75 7.97
CA ALA A 209 7.19 -13.05 7.34
C ALA A 209 8.65 -13.38 6.93
N ASN A 210 9.35 -12.42 6.33
CA ASN A 210 10.74 -12.60 5.94
C ASN A 210 11.66 -12.84 7.15
N VAL A 211 11.67 -11.92 8.13
CA VAL A 211 12.63 -11.97 9.25
C VAL A 211 12.39 -13.14 10.18
N LEU A 212 11.15 -13.62 10.31
CA LEU A 212 10.81 -14.81 11.10
C LEU A 212 10.88 -16.11 10.30
N GLY A 213 11.11 -16.06 8.99
CA GLY A 213 11.10 -17.25 8.14
C GLY A 213 9.74 -17.94 8.14
N ALA A 214 8.67 -17.15 7.96
CA ALA A 214 7.32 -17.67 8.04
C ALA A 214 7.02 -18.74 6.98
N GLU A 215 6.17 -19.69 7.32
CA GLU A 215 5.64 -20.72 6.40
C GLU A 215 4.82 -20.09 5.27
N SER A 216 4.06 -19.05 5.60
CA SER A 216 3.22 -18.33 4.65
C SER A 216 2.80 -16.96 5.19
N MET A 217 2.42 -16.07 4.28
CA MET A 217 1.72 -14.84 4.59
C MET A 217 0.32 -14.86 3.97
N SER A 218 -0.70 -14.43 4.70
CA SER A 218 -2.06 -14.24 4.17
C SER A 218 -2.52 -12.81 4.36
N VAL A 219 -3.00 -12.19 3.28
CA VAL A 219 -3.68 -10.90 3.32
C VAL A 219 -5.17 -11.16 3.19
N TRP A 220 -5.94 -10.77 4.20
CA TRP A 220 -7.39 -10.93 4.24
C TRP A 220 -8.06 -9.65 3.73
N LYS A 221 -8.73 -9.74 2.59
CA LYS A 221 -9.35 -8.61 1.88
C LYS A 221 -10.84 -8.90 1.61
N ASP A 222 -11.55 -7.87 1.19
CA ASP A 222 -12.96 -7.90 0.76
C ASP A 222 -13.15 -8.35 -0.71
N VAL A 223 -12.21 -9.17 -1.20
CA VAL A 223 -12.23 -9.72 -2.57
C VAL A 223 -12.00 -11.23 -2.53
N ASP A 224 -12.54 -11.97 -3.49
CA ASP A 224 -12.44 -13.44 -3.56
C ASP A 224 -11.03 -13.96 -3.94
N GLY A 225 -10.12 -13.08 -4.22
CA GLY A 225 -8.76 -13.35 -4.67
C GLY A 225 -8.31 -12.34 -5.71
N ILE A 226 -7.28 -12.69 -6.46
CA ILE A 226 -6.74 -11.89 -7.56
C ILE A 226 -7.52 -12.22 -8.84
N LEU A 227 -8.03 -11.19 -9.51
CA LEU A 227 -8.72 -11.33 -10.79
C LEU A 227 -7.77 -11.02 -11.95
N ASN A 228 -8.02 -11.63 -13.10
CA ASN A 228 -7.27 -11.37 -14.32
C ASN A 228 -7.64 -10.04 -15.01
N ALA A 229 -8.69 -9.38 -14.54
CA ALA A 229 -9.10 -8.05 -14.98
C ALA A 229 -9.95 -7.35 -13.90
N ASP A 230 -10.14 -6.03 -14.00
CA ASP A 230 -11.12 -5.32 -13.17
C ASP A 230 -12.54 -5.67 -13.62
N PRO A 231 -13.38 -6.30 -12.79
CA PRO A 231 -14.74 -6.71 -13.18
C PRO A 231 -15.66 -5.53 -13.49
N LYS A 232 -15.35 -4.33 -13.04
CA LYS A 232 -16.10 -3.10 -13.38
C LYS A 232 -15.90 -2.68 -14.83
N ILE A 233 -14.77 -3.05 -15.42
CA ILE A 233 -14.39 -2.71 -16.80
C ILE A 233 -14.55 -3.92 -17.71
N PHE A 234 -14.21 -5.10 -17.21
CA PHE A 234 -14.22 -6.38 -17.93
C PHE A 234 -15.15 -7.37 -17.21
N PRO A 235 -16.44 -7.46 -17.60
CA PRO A 235 -17.43 -8.29 -16.90
C PRO A 235 -17.08 -9.79 -16.85
N ASP A 236 -16.28 -10.27 -17.80
CA ASP A 236 -15.84 -11.67 -17.89
C ASP A 236 -14.59 -11.96 -17.04
N ALA A 237 -14.23 -11.05 -16.13
CA ALA A 237 -13.07 -11.22 -15.26
C ALA A 237 -13.17 -12.51 -14.44
N ARG A 238 -12.07 -13.25 -14.34
CA ARG A 238 -11.97 -14.54 -13.67
C ARG A 238 -10.90 -14.50 -12.58
N LYS A 239 -11.10 -15.30 -11.55
CA LYS A 239 -10.12 -15.44 -10.48
C LYS A 239 -8.90 -16.23 -10.99
N ILE A 240 -7.71 -15.72 -10.70
CA ILE A 240 -6.44 -16.41 -10.89
C ILE A 240 -6.12 -17.15 -9.59
N GLU A 241 -6.02 -18.46 -9.65
CA GLU A 241 -5.76 -19.26 -8.46
C GLU A 241 -4.29 -19.18 -8.02
N ARG A 242 -3.36 -19.17 -8.99
CA ARG A 242 -1.92 -19.18 -8.72
C ARG A 242 -1.19 -18.20 -9.65
N LEU A 243 -0.33 -17.38 -9.06
CA LEU A 243 0.52 -16.40 -9.74
C LEU A 243 1.97 -16.57 -9.30
N ASN A 244 2.91 -16.25 -10.17
CA ASN A 244 4.30 -16.08 -9.75
C ASN A 244 4.57 -14.64 -9.29
N TYR A 245 5.68 -14.42 -8.57
CA TYR A 245 6.06 -13.11 -8.07
C TYR A 245 6.28 -12.08 -9.19
N MET A 246 6.90 -12.49 -10.31
CA MET A 246 7.19 -11.59 -11.43
C MET A 246 5.92 -11.07 -12.08
N ASP A 247 4.95 -11.95 -12.37
CA ASP A 247 3.68 -11.53 -12.95
C ASP A 247 2.91 -10.58 -12.03
N THR A 248 2.96 -10.84 -10.71
CA THR A 248 2.33 -9.97 -9.71
C THR A 248 2.97 -8.57 -9.71
N ILE A 249 4.30 -8.47 -9.78
CA ILE A 249 5.02 -7.19 -9.88
C ILE A 249 4.65 -6.46 -11.18
N GLU A 250 4.62 -7.16 -12.30
CA GLU A 250 4.27 -6.60 -13.59
C GLU A 250 2.81 -6.11 -13.65
N MET A 251 1.89 -6.87 -13.04
CA MET A 251 0.50 -6.43 -12.89
C MET A 251 0.40 -5.14 -12.07
N ALA A 252 1.07 -5.09 -10.93
CA ALA A 252 1.08 -3.93 -10.06
C ALA A 252 1.75 -2.71 -10.73
N TYR A 253 2.85 -2.93 -11.46
CA TYR A 253 3.50 -1.88 -12.25
C TYR A 253 2.57 -1.32 -13.32
N SER A 254 1.80 -2.18 -13.97
CA SER A 254 0.83 -1.80 -15.00
C SER A 254 -0.42 -1.11 -14.45
N GLY A 255 -0.62 -1.09 -13.12
CA GLY A 255 -1.70 -0.37 -12.46
C GLY A 255 -2.73 -1.23 -11.74
N ALA A 256 -2.58 -2.56 -11.72
CA ALA A 256 -3.46 -3.42 -10.95
C ALA A 256 -3.30 -3.18 -9.44
N GLN A 257 -4.43 -2.93 -8.76
CA GLN A 257 -4.45 -2.64 -7.32
C GLN A 257 -4.60 -3.94 -6.50
N ILE A 258 -3.59 -4.80 -6.57
CA ILE A 258 -3.63 -6.12 -5.93
C ILE A 258 -2.76 -6.13 -4.68
N ILE A 259 -1.44 -6.08 -4.88
CA ILE A 259 -0.39 -6.06 -3.87
C ILE A 259 0.73 -5.15 -4.37
N HIS A 260 1.23 -4.29 -3.54
CA HIS A 260 2.32 -3.39 -3.92
C HIS A 260 3.64 -4.17 -4.13
N PRO A 261 4.45 -3.85 -5.15
CA PRO A 261 5.75 -4.53 -5.38
C PRO A 261 6.68 -4.54 -4.17
N LYS A 262 6.63 -3.51 -3.32
CA LYS A 262 7.39 -3.42 -2.06
C LYS A 262 7.10 -4.59 -1.11
N THR A 263 5.87 -5.10 -1.12
CA THR A 263 5.44 -6.27 -0.32
C THR A 263 5.97 -7.59 -0.89
N ILE A 264 6.10 -7.69 -2.21
CA ILE A 264 6.52 -8.93 -2.89
C ILE A 264 8.00 -9.25 -2.66
N LYS A 265 8.87 -8.23 -2.68
CA LYS A 265 10.32 -8.41 -2.61
C LYS A 265 10.80 -9.19 -1.37
N PRO A 266 10.38 -8.87 -0.13
CA PRO A 266 10.78 -9.64 1.05
C PRO A 266 10.32 -11.10 0.99
N LEU A 267 9.13 -11.36 0.45
CA LEU A 267 8.58 -12.72 0.35
C LEU A 267 9.32 -13.56 -0.69
N GLN A 268 9.61 -12.97 -1.86
CA GLN A 268 10.38 -13.61 -2.92
C GLN A 268 11.78 -14.04 -2.44
N GLN A 269 12.46 -13.21 -1.65
CA GLN A 269 13.81 -13.49 -1.15
C GLN A 269 13.91 -14.82 -0.36
N LYS A 270 12.84 -15.22 0.30
CA LYS A 270 12.77 -16.46 1.09
C LYS A 270 11.75 -17.48 0.55
N ASN A 271 11.24 -17.25 -0.66
CA ASN A 271 10.23 -18.08 -1.32
C ASN A 271 8.98 -18.33 -0.44
N ILE A 272 8.52 -17.30 0.28
CA ILE A 272 7.38 -17.38 1.19
C ILE A 272 6.09 -17.15 0.40
N PRO A 273 5.16 -18.12 0.33
CA PRO A 273 3.92 -17.96 -0.40
C PRO A 273 3.03 -16.88 0.23
N LEU A 274 2.46 -16.04 -0.64
CA LEU A 274 1.51 -14.99 -0.26
C LEU A 274 0.11 -15.39 -0.72
N TYR A 275 -0.81 -15.54 0.23
CA TYR A 275 -2.22 -15.78 -0.04
C TYR A 275 -3.01 -14.48 0.01
N VAL A 276 -3.86 -14.24 -0.98
CA VAL A 276 -4.90 -13.22 -0.97
C VAL A 276 -6.23 -13.93 -0.74
N ARG A 277 -6.78 -13.77 0.47
CA ARG A 277 -7.96 -14.52 0.93
C ARG A 277 -9.16 -13.63 1.17
N PRO A 278 -10.38 -14.08 0.88
CA PRO A 278 -11.59 -13.33 1.17
C PRO A 278 -11.85 -13.28 2.69
N PHE A 279 -11.93 -12.08 3.23
CA PHE A 279 -12.20 -11.85 4.64
C PHE A 279 -13.58 -12.37 5.07
N GLY A 280 -14.57 -12.30 4.20
CA GLY A 280 -15.93 -12.79 4.46
C GLY A 280 -16.11 -14.32 4.42
N ASN A 281 -15.08 -15.09 4.02
CA ASN A 281 -15.16 -16.55 3.92
C ASN A 281 -13.81 -17.21 4.20
N LYS A 282 -13.59 -17.57 5.46
CA LYS A 282 -12.32 -18.19 5.91
C LYS A 282 -11.98 -19.53 5.27
N HIS A 283 -12.97 -20.21 4.69
CA HIS A 283 -12.77 -21.51 4.04
C HIS A 283 -12.40 -21.40 2.56
N ALA A 284 -12.53 -20.25 1.96
CA ALA A 284 -12.14 -20.04 0.58
C ALA A 284 -10.61 -19.95 0.44
N SER A 285 -10.08 -20.63 -0.57
CA SER A 285 -8.62 -20.69 -0.82
C SER A 285 -8.04 -19.33 -1.23
N GLY A 286 -8.86 -18.47 -1.88
CA GLY A 286 -8.38 -17.23 -2.47
C GLY A 286 -7.43 -17.46 -3.65
N SER A 287 -6.40 -16.62 -3.76
CA SER A 287 -5.30 -16.75 -4.74
C SER A 287 -3.97 -16.89 -4.00
N VAL A 288 -3.01 -17.60 -4.59
CA VAL A 288 -1.65 -17.71 -4.06
C VAL A 288 -0.62 -17.15 -5.01
N ILE A 289 0.32 -16.37 -4.47
CA ILE A 289 1.51 -15.87 -5.16
C ILE A 289 2.72 -16.62 -4.60
N THR A 290 3.47 -17.32 -5.46
CA THR A 290 4.61 -18.16 -5.06
C THR A 290 5.64 -18.27 -6.18
N GLY A 291 6.87 -18.70 -5.86
CA GLY A 291 7.93 -18.93 -6.84
C GLY A 291 7.75 -20.19 -7.70
N ASP A 292 6.93 -21.14 -7.25
CA ASP A 292 6.84 -22.50 -7.85
C ASP A 292 5.77 -22.63 -8.95
N VAL A 293 5.32 -21.51 -9.53
CA VAL A 293 4.31 -21.50 -10.59
C VAL A 293 4.98 -21.23 -11.92
N GLU A 294 4.86 -22.17 -12.85
CA GLU A 294 5.03 -21.87 -14.26
C GLU A 294 4.02 -20.78 -14.67
N ARG A 295 4.43 -19.91 -15.59
CA ARG A 295 3.70 -18.68 -15.97
C ARG A 295 2.21 -18.93 -16.16
N ALA A 296 1.38 -18.03 -15.65
CA ALA A 296 -0.05 -18.02 -15.96
C ALA A 296 -0.25 -17.82 -17.47
N TYR A 297 -1.02 -18.71 -18.08
CA TYR A 297 -1.33 -18.64 -19.52
C TYR A 297 -2.64 -17.91 -19.81
N GLU A 298 -3.43 -17.58 -18.79
CA GLU A 298 -4.64 -16.78 -18.98
C GLU A 298 -4.27 -15.30 -19.21
N PRO A 299 -4.88 -14.65 -20.19
CA PRO A 299 -4.67 -13.23 -20.43
C PRO A 299 -5.06 -12.39 -19.21
N ILE A 300 -4.19 -11.44 -18.87
CA ILE A 300 -4.40 -10.50 -17.76
C ILE A 300 -4.56 -9.11 -18.36
N MET A 301 -5.70 -8.47 -18.08
CA MET A 301 -6.07 -7.18 -18.65
C MET A 301 -6.09 -6.11 -17.58
N ILE A 302 -5.32 -5.04 -17.77
CA ILE A 302 -5.19 -3.96 -16.83
C ILE A 302 -5.44 -2.65 -17.57
N GLN A 303 -6.38 -1.85 -17.07
CA GLN A 303 -6.65 -0.52 -17.59
C GLN A 303 -6.31 0.53 -16.54
N LYS A 304 -5.60 1.56 -16.95
CA LYS A 304 -5.18 2.68 -16.11
C LYS A 304 -5.75 3.97 -16.70
N SER A 305 -6.78 4.52 -16.03
CA SER A 305 -7.59 5.61 -16.58
C SER A 305 -7.01 7.00 -16.37
N ASN A 306 -6.30 7.23 -15.26
CA ASN A 306 -5.76 8.55 -14.91
C ASN A 306 -4.38 8.75 -15.53
N GLN A 307 -4.34 8.89 -16.86
CA GLN A 307 -3.12 9.07 -17.60
C GLN A 307 -3.10 10.42 -18.30
N VAL A 308 -1.91 10.97 -18.45
CA VAL A 308 -1.61 12.12 -19.28
C VAL A 308 -0.55 11.70 -20.30
N LEU A 309 -0.80 12.02 -21.54
CA LEU A 309 0.17 11.85 -22.62
C LEU A 309 0.93 13.16 -22.80
N LEU A 310 2.26 13.07 -22.67
CA LEU A 310 3.19 14.14 -23.01
C LEU A 310 3.88 13.78 -24.32
N LYS A 311 3.83 14.68 -25.30
CA LYS A 311 4.62 14.61 -26.53
C LYS A 311 5.63 15.72 -26.49
N LEU A 312 6.90 15.38 -26.40
CA LEU A 312 8.01 16.31 -26.35
C LEU A 312 8.71 16.33 -27.69
N HIS A 313 8.94 17.52 -28.21
CA HIS A 313 9.69 17.78 -29.44
C HIS A 313 10.90 18.65 -29.14
N SER A 314 12.07 18.29 -29.66
CA SER A 314 13.27 19.11 -29.47
C SER A 314 13.25 20.32 -30.41
N ARG A 315 13.29 21.56 -29.86
CA ARG A 315 13.21 22.80 -30.64
C ARG A 315 14.31 22.95 -31.66
N ASP A 316 15.50 22.44 -31.37
CA ASP A 316 16.66 22.52 -32.25
C ASP A 316 16.73 21.43 -33.32
N LEU A 317 15.67 20.61 -33.44
CA LEU A 317 15.57 19.44 -34.30
C LEU A 317 16.72 18.42 -34.10
N SER A 318 17.47 18.53 -33.01
CA SER A 318 18.49 17.53 -32.67
C SER A 318 17.84 16.23 -32.21
N PHE A 319 18.55 15.13 -32.39
CA PHE A 319 18.09 13.83 -31.96
C PHE A 319 17.83 13.79 -30.43
N VAL A 320 16.76 13.11 -30.06
CA VAL A 320 16.49 12.79 -28.65
C VAL A 320 17.39 11.65 -28.24
N LEU A 321 18.58 11.99 -27.80
CA LEU A 321 19.61 11.05 -27.33
C LEU A 321 19.62 10.94 -25.80
N GLU A 322 20.51 10.13 -25.26
CA GLU A 322 20.60 9.78 -23.85
C GLU A 322 20.63 10.99 -22.90
N GLU A 323 21.33 12.06 -23.27
CA GLU A 323 21.40 13.30 -22.47
C GLU A 323 20.02 13.96 -22.31
N LYS A 324 19.24 14.01 -23.40
CA LYS A 324 17.87 14.57 -23.38
C LYS A 324 16.91 13.68 -22.60
N PHE A 325 17.04 12.36 -22.72
CA PHE A 325 16.30 11.43 -21.89
C PHE A 325 16.58 11.66 -20.41
N ALA A 326 17.86 11.77 -20.03
CA ALA A 326 18.24 12.01 -18.63
C ALA A 326 17.60 13.28 -18.08
N LYS A 327 17.60 14.39 -18.85
CA LYS A 327 16.94 15.64 -18.44
C LYS A 327 15.45 15.43 -18.19
N VAL A 328 14.73 14.86 -19.18
CA VAL A 328 13.28 14.62 -19.06
C VAL A 328 12.96 13.75 -17.85
N PHE A 329 13.69 12.64 -17.64
CA PHE A 329 13.43 11.78 -16.50
C PHE A 329 13.76 12.43 -15.16
N ASN A 330 14.83 13.23 -15.08
CA ASN A 330 15.18 13.97 -13.86
C ASN A 330 14.10 15.00 -13.51
N THR A 331 13.58 15.75 -14.50
CA THR A 331 12.48 16.68 -14.28
C THR A 331 11.22 15.97 -13.81
N LEU A 332 10.83 14.86 -14.45
CA LEU A 332 9.66 14.10 -14.01
C LEU A 332 9.85 13.52 -12.60
N GLU A 333 11.06 13.05 -12.25
CA GLU A 333 11.39 12.55 -10.91
C GLU A 333 11.33 13.65 -9.86
N SER A 334 11.92 14.85 -10.13
CA SER A 334 11.90 15.99 -9.20
C SER A 334 10.47 16.44 -8.87
N HIS A 335 9.57 16.34 -9.85
CA HIS A 335 8.13 16.61 -9.68
C HIS A 335 7.32 15.38 -9.22
N ARG A 336 7.97 14.25 -8.90
CA ARG A 336 7.33 12.97 -8.45
C ARG A 336 6.27 12.45 -9.43
N ILE A 337 6.50 12.64 -10.73
CA ILE A 337 5.61 12.17 -11.81
C ILE A 337 6.08 10.81 -12.28
N LYS A 338 5.21 9.80 -12.13
CA LYS A 338 5.51 8.42 -12.54
C LYS A 338 5.28 8.23 -14.02
N THR A 339 6.32 7.77 -14.73
CA THR A 339 6.26 7.36 -16.14
C THR A 339 5.79 5.91 -16.27
N ASN A 340 4.86 5.65 -17.20
CA ASN A 340 4.28 4.32 -17.43
C ASN A 340 4.69 3.71 -18.77
N ILE A 341 4.71 4.49 -19.85
CA ILE A 341 5.12 4.03 -21.18
C ILE A 341 5.93 5.15 -21.84
N VAL A 342 6.96 4.77 -22.56
CA VAL A 342 7.81 5.67 -23.33
C VAL A 342 7.97 5.12 -24.74
N HIS A 343 7.77 5.99 -25.72
CA HIS A 343 8.04 5.71 -27.12
C HIS A 343 8.79 6.88 -27.74
N ASN A 344 9.91 6.63 -28.37
CA ASN A 344 10.73 7.67 -29.00
C ASN A 344 10.82 7.48 -30.52
N SER A 345 10.91 8.58 -31.23
CA SER A 345 11.39 8.67 -32.60
C SER A 345 12.67 9.50 -32.63
N ALA A 346 13.17 9.84 -33.81
CA ALA A 346 14.40 10.60 -33.94
C ALA A 346 14.36 11.95 -33.19
N VAL A 347 13.23 12.67 -33.24
CA VAL A 347 13.08 14.02 -32.71
C VAL A 347 11.90 14.18 -31.73
N ASN A 348 11.10 13.15 -31.54
CA ASN A 348 9.95 13.19 -30.62
C ASN A 348 10.09 12.13 -29.53
N LEU A 349 9.61 12.48 -28.34
CA LEU A 349 9.44 11.56 -27.21
C LEU A 349 7.98 11.59 -26.77
N TYR A 350 7.33 10.45 -26.78
CA TYR A 350 5.96 10.27 -26.29
C TYR A 350 6.01 9.54 -24.95
N MET A 351 5.36 10.08 -23.94
CA MET A 351 5.35 9.52 -22.59
C MET A 351 3.94 9.51 -22.05
N SER A 352 3.47 8.35 -21.58
CA SER A 352 2.29 8.31 -20.71
C SER A 352 2.75 8.35 -19.27
N VAL A 353 2.23 9.31 -18.53
CA VAL A 353 2.54 9.55 -17.11
C VAL A 353 1.28 9.50 -16.28
N ASP A 354 1.43 9.27 -14.98
CA ASP A 354 0.30 9.37 -14.05
C ASP A 354 -0.15 10.83 -13.94
N SER A 355 -1.48 11.05 -13.93
CA SER A 355 -2.02 12.38 -13.69
C SER A 355 -1.58 12.93 -12.33
N SER A 356 -1.04 14.11 -12.32
CA SER A 356 -0.53 14.80 -11.15
C SER A 356 -0.77 16.30 -11.29
N TRP A 357 -1.01 16.98 -10.19
CA TRP A 357 -1.12 18.44 -10.13
C TRP A 357 0.21 19.19 -10.39
N HIS A 358 1.34 18.45 -10.37
CA HIS A 358 2.67 18.99 -10.71
C HIS A 358 3.02 18.91 -12.21
N ILE A 359 2.13 18.39 -13.06
CA ILE A 359 2.45 18.18 -14.48
C ILE A 359 2.73 19.51 -15.19
N ASP A 360 1.96 20.54 -14.89
CA ASP A 360 2.12 21.83 -15.55
C ASP A 360 3.44 22.52 -15.15
N ASP A 361 3.87 22.37 -13.89
CA ASP A 361 5.18 22.84 -13.42
C ASP A 361 6.33 22.08 -14.12
N ALA A 362 6.21 20.77 -14.25
CA ALA A 362 7.19 19.96 -14.98
C ALA A 362 7.26 20.32 -16.47
N ILE A 363 6.14 20.63 -17.11
CA ILE A 363 6.10 21.09 -18.50
C ILE A 363 6.86 22.40 -18.65
N LEU A 364 6.63 23.38 -17.76
CA LEU A 364 7.34 24.65 -17.80
C LEU A 364 8.86 24.48 -17.68
N GLU A 365 9.32 23.57 -16.81
CA GLU A 365 10.75 23.25 -16.66
C GLU A 365 11.30 22.60 -17.94
N LEU A 366 10.60 21.63 -18.53
CA LEU A 366 10.99 20.98 -19.79
C LEU A 366 11.03 21.97 -20.97
N GLU A 367 10.11 22.91 -21.02
CA GLU A 367 10.11 23.97 -22.02
C GLU A 367 11.31 24.92 -21.86
N ALA A 368 11.71 25.20 -20.63
CA ALA A 368 12.90 25.99 -20.34
C ALA A 368 14.19 25.25 -20.76
N GLU A 369 14.18 23.92 -20.76
CA GLU A 369 15.28 23.08 -21.24
C GLU A 369 15.32 22.85 -22.76
N GLY A 370 14.41 23.49 -23.52
CA GLY A 370 14.45 23.49 -24.99
C GLY A 370 13.53 22.47 -25.65
N PHE A 371 12.51 21.96 -24.95
CA PHE A 371 11.47 21.15 -25.55
C PHE A 371 10.22 21.98 -25.86
N ASP A 372 9.49 21.59 -26.90
CA ASP A 372 8.09 21.93 -27.07
C ASP A 372 7.26 20.76 -26.54
N VAL A 373 6.30 21.00 -25.64
CA VAL A 373 5.54 19.98 -24.95
C VAL A 373 4.05 20.10 -25.27
N GLU A 374 3.48 19.07 -25.91
CA GLU A 374 2.05 18.91 -26.11
C GLU A 374 1.49 17.98 -25.01
N LYS A 375 0.42 18.40 -24.31
CA LYS A 375 -0.25 17.65 -23.24
C LYS A 375 -1.64 17.19 -23.71
N SER A 376 -1.97 15.89 -23.49
CA SER A 376 -3.31 15.35 -23.66
C SER A 376 -3.77 14.59 -22.41
N GLU A 377 -4.90 14.99 -21.82
CA GLU A 377 -5.42 14.43 -20.55
C GLU A 377 -6.50 13.36 -20.75
N ASP A 378 -7.16 13.32 -21.89
CA ASP A 378 -8.22 12.35 -22.18
C ASP A 378 -7.67 11.05 -22.77
N VAL A 379 -6.75 10.45 -22.04
CA VAL A 379 -6.12 9.20 -22.45
C VAL A 379 -6.17 8.15 -21.35
N GLU A 380 -6.11 6.90 -21.76
CA GLU A 380 -5.99 5.73 -20.90
C GLU A 380 -4.89 4.80 -21.39
N MET A 381 -4.30 4.05 -20.50
CA MET A 381 -3.33 3.01 -20.83
C MET A 381 -3.96 1.64 -20.57
N VAL A 382 -3.87 0.75 -21.56
CA VAL A 382 -4.26 -0.65 -21.45
C VAL A 382 -3.03 -1.53 -21.56
N THR A 383 -2.93 -2.50 -20.68
CA THR A 383 -1.90 -3.55 -20.71
C THR A 383 -2.59 -4.90 -20.75
N ILE A 384 -2.26 -5.73 -21.73
CA ILE A 384 -2.74 -7.11 -21.85
C ILE A 384 -1.50 -8.01 -21.80
N ARG A 385 -1.35 -8.75 -20.72
CA ARG A 385 -0.29 -9.76 -20.60
C ARG A 385 -0.80 -11.11 -21.09
N TYR A 386 0.08 -11.89 -21.70
CA TYR A 386 -0.26 -13.20 -22.26
C TYR A 386 -1.41 -13.12 -23.27
N TYR A 387 -1.45 -12.02 -24.04
CA TYR A 387 -2.44 -11.81 -25.10
C TYR A 387 -2.33 -12.92 -26.16
N ASN A 388 -3.46 -13.21 -26.79
CA ASN A 388 -3.58 -14.07 -27.97
C ASN A 388 -4.01 -13.25 -29.19
N ASP A 389 -4.09 -13.89 -30.34
CA ASP A 389 -4.48 -13.22 -31.60
C ASP A 389 -5.88 -12.61 -31.51
N GLU A 390 -6.83 -13.26 -30.84
CA GLU A 390 -8.19 -12.76 -30.65
C GLU A 390 -8.18 -11.42 -29.89
N LEU A 391 -7.47 -11.35 -28.76
CA LEU A 391 -7.36 -10.13 -27.96
C LEU A 391 -6.60 -9.03 -28.70
N TYR A 392 -5.57 -9.40 -29.47
CA TYR A 392 -4.86 -8.43 -30.30
C TYR A 392 -5.79 -7.82 -31.34
N GLN A 393 -6.56 -8.66 -32.08
CA GLN A 393 -7.52 -8.19 -33.08
C GLN A 393 -8.62 -7.33 -32.44
N ARG A 394 -9.15 -7.75 -31.29
CA ARG A 394 -10.24 -7.05 -30.59
C ARG A 394 -9.83 -5.68 -30.05
N TYR A 395 -8.63 -5.55 -29.48
CA TYR A 395 -8.25 -4.38 -28.70
C TYR A 395 -7.19 -3.49 -29.36
N ALA A 396 -6.42 -3.96 -30.31
CA ALA A 396 -5.27 -3.22 -30.80
C ALA A 396 -5.03 -3.23 -32.32
N ALA A 397 -5.70 -4.09 -33.08
CA ALA A 397 -5.43 -4.20 -34.53
C ALA A 397 -5.97 -2.99 -35.31
N PHE A 398 -7.19 -2.54 -34.98
CA PHE A 398 -7.94 -1.56 -35.77
C PHE A 398 -8.52 -0.42 -34.91
N ASP A 399 -8.03 -0.20 -33.69
CA ASP A 399 -8.48 0.92 -32.84
C ASP A 399 -7.72 2.20 -33.21
N GLU A 400 -8.35 3.07 -33.97
CA GLU A 400 -7.79 4.35 -34.45
C GLU A 400 -7.51 5.35 -33.32
N ARG A 401 -8.03 5.10 -32.11
CA ARG A 401 -7.75 5.92 -30.93
C ARG A 401 -6.36 5.67 -30.36
N ILE A 402 -5.68 4.59 -30.77
CA ILE A 402 -4.36 4.22 -30.24
C ILE A 402 -3.30 5.18 -30.76
N ILE A 403 -2.61 5.84 -29.81
CA ILE A 403 -1.54 6.79 -30.06
C ILE A 403 -0.16 6.11 -29.97
N ILE A 404 0.02 5.27 -28.95
CA ILE A 404 1.25 4.50 -28.71
C ILE A 404 0.87 3.03 -28.58
N LYS A 405 1.63 2.15 -29.21
CA LYS A 405 1.49 0.70 -29.09
C LYS A 405 2.84 0.05 -28.95
N GLN A 406 3.02 -0.76 -27.91
CA GLN A 406 4.20 -1.58 -27.68
C GLN A 406 3.80 -3.04 -27.59
N VAL A 407 4.49 -3.87 -28.36
CA VAL A 407 4.22 -5.30 -28.46
C VAL A 407 5.48 -6.08 -28.13
N THR A 408 5.37 -7.01 -27.21
CA THR A 408 6.41 -7.98 -26.86
C THR A 408 5.80 -9.39 -26.95
N PRO A 409 6.57 -10.47 -26.89
CA PRO A 409 6.01 -11.83 -26.93
C PRO A 409 4.97 -12.12 -25.84
N HIS A 410 5.00 -11.38 -24.72
CA HIS A 410 4.16 -11.66 -23.56
C HIS A 410 3.32 -10.46 -23.10
N SER A 411 3.42 -9.32 -23.78
CA SER A 411 2.71 -8.11 -23.35
C SER A 411 2.36 -7.22 -24.54
N LEU A 412 1.09 -6.84 -24.59
CA LEU A 412 0.57 -5.81 -25.46
C LEU A 412 0.21 -4.61 -24.59
N ARG A 413 0.83 -3.47 -24.84
CA ARG A 413 0.58 -2.21 -24.11
C ARG A 413 0.25 -1.12 -25.11
N PHE A 414 -0.77 -0.33 -24.80
CA PHE A 414 -1.10 0.82 -25.65
C PHE A 414 -1.73 1.95 -24.83
N VAL A 415 -1.54 3.15 -25.35
CA VAL A 415 -2.18 4.38 -24.88
C VAL A 415 -3.13 4.83 -25.96
N ARG A 416 -4.37 5.13 -25.58
CA ARG A 416 -5.41 5.57 -26.51
C ARG A 416 -6.26 6.68 -25.91
N HIS A 417 -6.93 7.43 -26.77
CA HIS A 417 -8.01 8.33 -26.36
C HIS A 417 -9.18 7.51 -25.77
N LYS A 418 -9.85 8.08 -24.76
CA LYS A 418 -11.04 7.46 -24.14
C LYS A 418 -12.24 7.45 -25.08
#